data_d0b763019e7fdc60ef951a24dac9009e
#
_entry.id   d0b763019e7fdc60ef951a24dac9009e
#
_cell.length_a   1.000
_cell.length_b   1.000
_cell.length_c   1.000
_cell.angle_alpha   90.00
_cell.angle_beta   90.00
_cell.angle_gamma   90.00
#
_symmetry.space_group_name_H-M   'P 1'
#
loop_
_entity.id
_entity.type
_entity.pdbx_description
1 polymer ?
#
loop_
_entity_poly.entity_id
_entity_poly.type
_entity_poly.pdbx_seq_one_letter_code
_entity_poly.pdbx_strand_id
1 'polypeptide(L)'
;YVYDIEVETGVLTFKEVVPINNPSDISASRDKEFLYSIADEGVAAFKIQKDGSLQFLNLEWIGGMRGCYLRADSQRRFLFVAGYHDGRVTMMHLNPDGSIGSIADGIFHQGVGKSVAERPLIPHVNCVELTPDEKYLCAVDSGLHQMKIYEVDYEKGRLRLHDIVRCDMGCGPH
;
A
#
# COMPACT_ATOMS: atom_id res chain seq x y z
N TYR A 1 -9.33 16.09 0.29
CA TYR A 1 -9.88 17.10 1.21
C TYR A 1 -9.30 16.87 2.59
N VAL A 2 -8.84 17.93 3.25
CA VAL A 2 -8.36 17.95 4.64
C VAL A 2 -9.36 18.70 5.49
N TYR A 3 -9.65 18.14 6.67
CA TYR A 3 -10.57 18.69 7.63
C TYR A 3 -9.93 18.70 9.02
N ASP A 4 -10.17 19.75 9.79
CA ASP A 4 -9.95 19.73 11.23
C ASP A 4 -11.15 19.05 11.91
N ILE A 5 -10.90 18.22 12.92
CA ILE A 5 -11.93 17.55 13.70
C ILE A 5 -11.97 18.09 15.13
N GLU A 6 -13.15 18.54 15.55
CA GLU A 6 -13.43 18.79 16.97
C GLU A 6 -13.72 17.45 17.64
N VAL A 7 -12.77 16.95 18.41
CA VAL A 7 -12.80 15.59 18.96
C VAL A 7 -13.99 15.34 19.89
N GLU A 8 -14.39 16.35 20.66
CA GLU A 8 -15.50 16.26 21.63
C GLU A 8 -16.87 16.14 20.95
N THR A 9 -17.05 16.83 19.83
CA THR A 9 -18.33 16.92 19.12
C THR A 9 -18.40 16.09 17.84
N GLY A 10 -17.23 15.71 17.30
CA GLY A 10 -17.10 15.04 16.00
C GLY A 10 -17.34 15.99 14.80
N VAL A 11 -17.44 17.29 15.02
CA VAL A 11 -17.64 18.26 13.96
C VAL A 11 -16.39 18.40 13.09
N LEU A 12 -16.58 18.34 11.77
CA LEU A 12 -15.51 18.50 10.77
C LEU A 12 -15.56 19.93 10.20
N THR A 13 -14.44 20.63 10.25
CA THR A 13 -14.27 21.94 9.62
C THR A 13 -13.32 21.79 8.41
N PHE A 14 -13.79 22.18 7.24
CA PHE A 14 -12.99 22.14 6.01
C PHE A 14 -11.73 23.02 6.16
N LYS A 15 -10.59 22.47 5.75
CA LYS A 15 -9.30 23.16 5.78
C LYS A 15 -8.75 23.43 4.38
N GLU A 16 -8.51 22.38 3.60
CA GLU A 16 -7.92 22.54 2.27
C GLU A 16 -8.27 21.39 1.31
N VAL A 17 -8.03 21.64 0.02
CA VAL A 17 -7.99 20.60 -1.01
C VAL A 17 -6.56 20.40 -1.44
N VAL A 18 -6.10 19.15 -1.38
CA VAL A 18 -4.79 18.75 -1.90
C VAL A 18 -5.01 18.09 -3.27
N PRO A 19 -4.47 18.67 -4.35
CA PRO A 19 -4.62 18.09 -5.68
C PRO A 19 -3.88 16.77 -5.80
N ILE A 20 -4.60 15.71 -6.15
CA ILE A 20 -4.04 14.40 -6.48
C ILE A 20 -5.01 13.65 -7.39
N ASN A 21 -4.50 12.94 -8.40
CA ASN A 21 -5.32 12.19 -9.33
C ASN A 21 -5.80 10.89 -8.73
N ASN A 22 -7.13 10.74 -8.63
CA ASN A 22 -7.83 9.51 -8.30
C ASN A 22 -7.25 8.74 -7.09
N PRO A 23 -7.16 9.35 -5.88
CA PRO A 23 -6.66 8.68 -4.70
C PRO A 23 -7.61 7.54 -4.28
N SER A 24 -7.07 6.35 -4.01
CA SER A 24 -7.87 5.18 -3.56
C SER A 24 -7.54 4.75 -2.15
N ASP A 25 -6.31 5.02 -1.70
CA ASP A 25 -5.87 4.69 -0.35
C ASP A 25 -4.81 5.68 0.12
N ILE A 26 -4.76 5.89 1.44
CA ILE A 26 -3.79 6.74 2.11
C ILE A 26 -3.24 6.06 3.35
N SER A 27 -1.96 6.26 3.65
CA SER A 27 -1.30 5.78 4.87
C SER A 27 -0.44 6.87 5.47
N ALA A 28 -0.67 7.19 6.75
CA ALA A 28 0.22 8.06 7.49
C ALA A 28 1.40 7.26 8.05
N SER A 29 2.59 7.88 8.10
CA SER A 29 3.72 7.34 8.84
C SER A 29 3.39 7.22 10.34
N ARG A 30 4.04 6.28 11.04
CA ARG A 30 3.77 6.03 12.47
C ARG A 30 4.00 7.28 13.35
N ASP A 31 4.99 8.08 13.01
CA ASP A 31 5.30 9.35 13.69
C ASP A 31 4.37 10.51 13.29
N LYS A 32 3.47 10.28 12.30
CA LYS A 32 2.53 11.26 11.76
C LYS A 32 3.18 12.48 11.13
N GLU A 33 4.43 12.35 10.66
CA GLU A 33 5.13 13.42 9.95
C GLU A 33 4.85 13.42 8.45
N PHE A 34 4.47 12.24 7.90
CA PHE A 34 4.26 12.06 6.47
C PHE A 34 2.97 11.31 6.16
N LEU A 35 2.41 11.63 4.99
CA LEU A 35 1.26 10.94 4.41
C LEU A 35 1.63 10.44 3.01
N TYR A 36 1.28 9.21 2.72
CA TYR A 36 1.43 8.59 1.41
C TYR A 36 0.07 8.30 0.81
N SER A 37 -0.08 8.51 -0.49
CA SER A 37 -1.35 8.31 -1.19
C SER A 37 -1.15 7.60 -2.51
N ILE A 38 -2.00 6.65 -2.82
CA ILE A 38 -2.12 6.12 -4.18
C ILE A 38 -2.57 7.24 -5.12
N ALA A 39 -2.03 7.26 -6.33
CA ALA A 39 -2.47 8.10 -7.44
C ALA A 39 -2.52 7.26 -8.72
N ASP A 40 -3.11 7.80 -9.81
CA ASP A 40 -3.13 7.11 -11.10
C ASP A 40 -1.73 6.87 -11.65
N GLU A 41 -0.82 7.82 -11.44
CA GLU A 41 0.55 7.78 -11.94
C GLU A 41 1.51 6.99 -11.04
N GLY A 42 1.07 6.62 -9.80
CA GLY A 42 1.93 5.92 -8.85
C GLY A 42 1.56 6.16 -7.40
N VAL A 43 2.53 6.56 -6.58
CA VAL A 43 2.34 6.92 -5.17
C VAL A 43 2.92 8.30 -4.90
N ALA A 44 2.14 9.15 -4.24
CA ALA A 44 2.53 10.49 -3.83
C ALA A 44 2.90 10.53 -2.34
N ALA A 45 3.92 11.32 -2.00
CA ALA A 45 4.33 11.62 -0.63
C ALA A 45 4.04 13.07 -0.27
N PHE A 46 3.59 13.27 0.94
CA PHE A 46 3.31 14.58 1.52
C PHE A 46 3.92 14.68 2.92
N LYS A 47 4.44 15.84 3.26
CA LYS A 47 4.79 16.19 4.64
C LYS A 47 3.59 16.79 5.35
N ILE A 48 3.25 16.29 6.53
CA ILE A 48 2.20 16.85 7.38
C ILE A 48 2.80 18.01 8.14
N GLN A 49 2.23 19.22 7.95
CA GLN A 49 2.68 20.43 8.62
C GLN A 49 2.11 20.50 10.05
N LYS A 50 2.67 21.38 10.88
CA LYS A 50 2.22 21.56 12.27
C LYS A 50 0.75 21.97 12.40
N ASP A 51 0.24 22.65 11.40
CA ASP A 51 -1.18 23.06 11.33
C ASP A 51 -2.07 21.96 10.68
N GLY A 52 -1.50 20.79 10.33
CA GLY A 52 -2.19 19.68 9.68
C GLY A 52 -2.34 19.81 8.17
N SER A 53 -1.87 20.91 7.56
CA SER A 53 -1.83 21.02 6.09
C SER A 53 -0.80 20.08 5.47
N LEU A 54 -0.94 19.78 4.17
CA LEU A 54 -0.09 18.82 3.48
C LEU A 54 0.80 19.54 2.46
N GLN A 55 2.11 19.35 2.61
CA GLN A 55 3.10 19.80 1.65
C GLN A 55 3.49 18.63 0.74
N PHE A 56 3.25 18.75 -0.57
CA PHE A 56 3.70 17.76 -1.56
C PHE A 56 5.22 17.66 -1.57
N LEU A 57 5.73 16.41 -1.57
CA LEU A 57 7.16 16.11 -1.69
C LEU A 57 7.51 15.60 -3.08
N ASN A 58 6.97 14.43 -3.45
CA ASN A 58 7.18 13.85 -4.77
C ASN A 58 6.08 12.84 -5.09
N LEU A 59 6.11 12.35 -6.33
CA LEU A 59 5.30 11.24 -6.83
C LEU A 59 6.23 10.30 -7.59
N GLU A 60 6.14 9.00 -7.29
CA GLU A 60 6.96 7.98 -7.91
C GLU A 60 6.12 6.86 -8.52
N TRP A 61 6.54 6.41 -9.70
CA TRP A 61 5.92 5.28 -10.38
C TRP A 61 6.24 3.96 -9.67
N ILE A 62 5.26 3.08 -9.54
CA ILE A 62 5.37 1.81 -8.81
C ILE A 62 5.81 0.62 -9.68
N GLY A 63 6.13 0.85 -10.94
CA GLY A 63 6.66 -0.18 -11.86
C GLY A 63 5.59 -1.11 -12.46
N GLY A 64 4.32 -0.73 -12.43
CA GLY A 64 3.20 -1.51 -12.94
C GLY A 64 1.94 -0.70 -13.11
N MET A 65 0.78 -1.36 -13.04
CA MET A 65 -0.52 -0.70 -13.03
C MET A 65 -0.75 0.01 -11.70
N ARG A 66 -1.77 0.86 -11.65
CA ARG A 66 -2.16 1.62 -10.46
C ARG A 66 -2.28 0.75 -9.22
N GLY A 67 -1.75 1.23 -8.10
CA GLY A 67 -1.92 0.62 -6.79
C GLY A 67 -3.35 0.75 -6.26
N CYS A 68 -3.70 -0.03 -5.25
CA CYS A 68 -5.00 0.01 -4.60
C CYS A 68 -4.90 0.10 -3.07
N TYR A 69 -3.77 -0.24 -2.50
CA TYR A 69 -3.52 -0.22 -1.05
C TYR A 69 -2.04 0.03 -0.78
N LEU A 70 -1.72 0.71 0.31
CA LEU A 70 -0.33 0.98 0.67
C LEU A 70 -0.10 0.99 2.19
N ARG A 71 1.13 0.66 2.60
CA ARG A 71 1.56 0.67 4.00
C ARG A 71 3.03 1.01 4.14
N ALA A 72 3.38 1.96 5.01
CA ALA A 72 4.77 2.25 5.37
C ALA A 72 5.18 1.43 6.61
N ASP A 73 6.46 1.00 6.69
CA ASP A 73 6.99 0.43 7.92
C ASP A 73 7.18 1.52 8.99
N SER A 74 7.24 1.09 10.26
CA SER A 74 7.26 2.01 11.40
C SER A 74 8.51 2.92 11.45
N GLN A 75 9.62 2.48 10.86
CA GLN A 75 10.87 3.21 10.79
C GLN A 75 11.03 4.03 9.51
N ARG A 76 10.02 4.04 8.63
CA ARG A 76 10.03 4.77 7.36
C ARG A 76 11.22 4.40 6.45
N ARG A 77 11.53 3.10 6.35
CA ARG A 77 12.56 2.60 5.43
C ARG A 77 11.96 2.24 4.08
N PHE A 78 10.73 1.68 4.12
CA PHE A 78 10.05 1.18 2.93
C PHE A 78 8.55 1.46 2.95
N LEU A 79 8.02 1.60 1.74
CA LEU A 79 6.60 1.65 1.44
C LEU A 79 6.22 0.40 0.64
N PHE A 80 5.19 -0.31 1.08
CA PHE A 80 4.65 -1.50 0.42
C PHE A 80 3.35 -1.12 -0.28
N VAL A 81 3.18 -1.54 -1.52
CA VAL A 81 2.03 -1.20 -2.36
C VAL A 81 1.43 -2.46 -2.96
N ALA A 82 0.11 -2.61 -2.82
CA ALA A 82 -0.65 -3.65 -3.50
C ALA A 82 -1.16 -3.14 -4.85
N GLY A 83 -1.00 -3.96 -5.90
CA GLY A 83 -1.53 -3.71 -7.24
C GLY A 83 -2.62 -4.73 -7.58
N TYR A 84 -3.87 -4.29 -7.60
CA TYR A 84 -5.02 -5.14 -7.88
C TYR A 84 -5.05 -5.64 -9.32
N HIS A 85 -4.78 -4.74 -10.27
CA HIS A 85 -4.99 -5.03 -11.69
C HIS A 85 -3.94 -5.95 -12.31
N ASP A 86 -2.72 -5.91 -11.79
CA ASP A 86 -1.59 -6.72 -12.25
C ASP A 86 -1.10 -7.77 -11.23
N GLY A 87 -1.81 -7.89 -10.09
CA GLY A 87 -1.49 -8.88 -9.07
C GLY A 87 -0.10 -8.68 -8.45
N ARG A 88 0.31 -7.44 -8.21
CA ARG A 88 1.66 -7.09 -7.83
C ARG A 88 1.77 -6.62 -6.38
N VAL A 89 2.89 -6.98 -5.74
CA VAL A 89 3.39 -6.35 -4.51
C VAL A 89 4.64 -5.56 -4.88
N THR A 90 4.67 -4.27 -4.58
CA THR A 90 5.84 -3.41 -4.79
C THR A 90 6.38 -2.92 -3.44
N MET A 91 7.69 -3.00 -3.25
CA MET A 91 8.43 -2.46 -2.12
C MET A 91 9.29 -1.29 -2.62
N MET A 92 9.11 -0.11 -2.06
CA MET A 92 9.81 1.12 -2.46
C MET A 92 10.61 1.66 -1.29
N HIS A 93 11.78 2.22 -1.55
CA HIS A 93 12.54 2.95 -0.55
C HIS A 93 11.80 4.22 -0.10
N LEU A 94 11.94 4.57 1.17
CA LEU A 94 11.58 5.89 1.69
C LEU A 94 12.86 6.63 2.08
N ASN A 95 12.97 7.87 1.63
CA ASN A 95 14.10 8.73 1.96
C ASN A 95 13.94 9.34 3.37
N PRO A 96 15.03 9.79 4.01
CA PRO A 96 14.96 10.40 5.35
C PRO A 96 14.06 11.64 5.43
N ASP A 97 13.89 12.37 4.32
CA ASP A 97 13.01 13.54 4.22
C ASP A 97 11.52 13.17 4.00
N GLY A 98 11.22 11.86 3.95
CA GLY A 98 9.88 11.32 3.75
C GLY A 98 9.45 11.18 2.29
N SER A 99 10.26 11.60 1.33
CA SER A 99 9.99 11.38 -0.08
C SER A 99 10.13 9.90 -0.45
N ILE A 100 9.45 9.49 -1.52
CA ILE A 100 9.53 8.12 -2.04
C ILE A 100 10.76 8.01 -2.92
N GLY A 101 11.54 6.95 -2.71
CA GLY A 101 12.72 6.61 -3.50
C GLY A 101 12.42 5.55 -4.57
N SER A 102 13.47 4.89 -5.03
CA SER A 102 13.38 3.85 -6.06
C SER A 102 12.67 2.60 -5.56
N ILE A 103 12.18 1.78 -6.50
CA ILE A 103 11.68 0.43 -6.23
C ILE A 103 12.83 -0.42 -5.72
N ALA A 104 12.66 -1.03 -4.54
CA ALA A 104 13.58 -1.99 -3.95
C ALA A 104 13.31 -3.40 -4.47
N ASP A 105 12.03 -3.80 -4.49
CA ASP A 105 11.58 -5.11 -4.97
C ASP A 105 10.17 -5.05 -5.56
N GLY A 106 9.85 -6.01 -6.43
CA GLY A 106 8.53 -6.11 -7.04
C GLY A 106 8.21 -7.55 -7.40
N ILE A 107 7.11 -8.09 -6.85
CA ILE A 107 6.70 -9.47 -7.04
C ILE A 107 5.33 -9.51 -7.71
N PHE A 108 5.25 -10.14 -8.88
CA PHE A 108 3.98 -10.47 -9.50
C PHE A 108 3.50 -11.81 -8.97
N HIS A 109 2.29 -11.86 -8.42
CA HIS A 109 1.64 -13.11 -8.08
C HIS A 109 1.38 -13.91 -9.35
N GLN A 110 1.61 -15.20 -9.29
CA GLN A 110 1.37 -16.11 -10.40
C GLN A 110 0.40 -17.20 -9.97
N GLY A 111 -0.44 -17.61 -10.87
CA GLY A 111 -1.40 -18.66 -10.66
C GLY A 111 -2.70 -18.42 -11.46
N VAL A 112 -3.46 -19.47 -11.62
CA VAL A 112 -4.80 -19.44 -12.18
C VAL A 112 -5.71 -20.04 -11.13
N GLY A 113 -6.59 -19.27 -10.55
CA GLY A 113 -7.64 -19.76 -9.67
C GLY A 113 -8.66 -20.56 -10.49
N LYS A 114 -9.20 -21.65 -9.92
CA LYS A 114 -10.35 -22.33 -10.53
C LYS A 114 -11.60 -21.50 -10.25
N SER A 115 -12.21 -20.94 -11.28
CA SER A 115 -13.52 -20.30 -11.17
C SER A 115 -14.61 -21.33 -11.45
N VAL A 116 -15.70 -21.24 -10.69
CA VAL A 116 -16.95 -21.96 -11.01
C VAL A 116 -17.72 -21.26 -12.15
N ALA A 117 -17.40 -19.99 -12.40
CA ALA A 117 -17.92 -19.17 -13.51
C ALA A 117 -16.78 -18.96 -14.53
N GLU A 118 -17.08 -19.07 -15.80
CA GLU A 118 -16.22 -19.11 -17.00
C GLU A 118 -15.09 -18.04 -17.14
N ARG A 119 -14.73 -17.33 -16.07
CA ARG A 119 -13.61 -16.35 -16.08
C ARG A 119 -12.41 -16.94 -15.35
N PRO A 120 -11.21 -16.98 -15.97
CA PRO A 120 -10.00 -17.36 -15.27
C PRO A 120 -9.78 -16.36 -14.13
N LEU A 121 -9.67 -16.87 -12.90
CA LEU A 121 -9.27 -16.06 -11.75
C LEU A 121 -7.78 -15.77 -11.93
N ILE A 122 -7.47 -14.52 -12.21
CA ILE A 122 -6.10 -13.99 -12.26
C ILE A 122 -5.75 -13.37 -10.91
N PRO A 123 -4.46 -13.21 -10.59
CA PRO A 123 -4.05 -12.56 -9.35
C PRO A 123 -4.61 -11.15 -9.20
N HIS A 124 -5.12 -10.84 -8.02
CA HIS A 124 -5.62 -9.52 -7.63
C HIS A 124 -5.17 -9.22 -6.20
N VAL A 125 -3.97 -8.66 -6.05
CA VAL A 125 -3.45 -8.25 -4.73
C VAL A 125 -4.16 -6.98 -4.31
N ASN A 126 -5.01 -7.06 -3.29
CA ASN A 126 -5.86 -5.95 -2.86
C ASN A 126 -5.49 -5.35 -1.50
N CYS A 127 -4.63 -6.02 -0.73
CA CYS A 127 -4.17 -5.53 0.56
C CYS A 127 -2.75 -6.01 0.84
N VAL A 128 -1.96 -5.18 1.49
CA VAL A 128 -0.65 -5.52 2.06
C VAL A 128 -0.56 -4.96 3.47
N GLU A 129 -0.23 -5.81 4.46
CA GLU A 129 -0.11 -5.40 5.85
C GLU A 129 1.09 -6.06 6.51
N LEU A 130 1.83 -5.30 7.31
CA LEU A 130 2.94 -5.81 8.09
C LEU A 130 2.45 -6.49 9.38
N THR A 131 3.14 -7.57 9.78
CA THR A 131 2.94 -8.11 11.14
C THR A 131 3.36 -7.10 12.19
N PRO A 132 2.85 -7.18 13.45
CA PRO A 132 3.20 -6.21 14.50
C PRO A 132 4.69 -6.08 14.79
N ASP A 133 5.47 -7.15 14.56
CA ASP A 133 6.94 -7.17 14.68
C ASP A 133 7.66 -6.76 13.39
N GLU A 134 6.89 -6.48 12.33
CA GLU A 134 7.35 -6.08 10.99
C GLU A 134 8.29 -7.08 10.30
N LYS A 135 8.36 -8.32 10.77
CA LYS A 135 9.16 -9.36 10.12
C LYS A 135 8.54 -9.86 8.83
N TYR A 136 7.23 -9.84 8.75
CA TYR A 136 6.50 -10.37 7.62
C TYR A 136 5.55 -9.35 7.03
N LEU A 137 5.40 -9.41 5.70
CA LEU A 137 4.37 -8.73 4.93
C LEU A 137 3.34 -9.75 4.49
N CYS A 138 2.09 -9.55 4.89
CA CYS A 138 0.94 -10.32 4.44
C CYS A 138 0.35 -9.65 3.19
N ALA A 139 0.34 -10.34 2.06
CA ALA A 139 -0.24 -9.86 0.81
C ALA A 139 -1.46 -10.69 0.47
N VAL A 140 -2.63 -10.07 0.53
CA VAL A 140 -3.92 -10.72 0.30
C VAL A 140 -4.27 -10.67 -1.18
N ASP A 141 -4.54 -11.84 -1.76
CA ASP A 141 -4.88 -12.00 -3.17
C ASP A 141 -6.30 -12.56 -3.30
N SER A 142 -7.25 -11.68 -3.63
CA SER A 142 -8.66 -12.05 -3.79
C SER A 142 -8.91 -12.87 -5.05
N GLY A 143 -8.08 -12.73 -6.08
CA GLY A 143 -8.19 -13.47 -7.32
C GLY A 143 -7.75 -14.93 -7.18
N LEU A 144 -6.74 -15.20 -6.36
CA LEU A 144 -6.24 -16.53 -6.09
C LEU A 144 -6.79 -17.16 -4.81
N HIS A 145 -7.65 -16.45 -4.07
CA HIS A 145 -8.22 -16.87 -2.78
C HIS A 145 -7.15 -17.31 -1.78
N GLN A 146 -6.12 -16.47 -1.61
CA GLN A 146 -5.01 -16.78 -0.74
C GLN A 146 -4.37 -15.51 -0.15
N MET A 147 -3.64 -15.71 0.93
CA MET A 147 -2.72 -14.73 1.48
C MET A 147 -1.30 -15.30 1.33
N LYS A 148 -0.42 -14.54 0.71
CA LYS A 148 1.01 -14.84 0.68
C LYS A 148 1.71 -14.07 1.79
N ILE A 149 2.56 -14.77 2.52
CA ILE A 149 3.34 -14.22 3.61
C ILE A 149 4.79 -14.12 3.13
N TYR A 150 5.33 -12.91 3.13
CA TYR A 150 6.71 -12.65 2.74
C TYR A 150 7.55 -12.25 3.95
N GLU A 151 8.69 -12.87 4.14
CA GLU A 151 9.73 -12.37 5.02
C GLU A 151 10.32 -11.09 4.42
N VAL A 152 10.44 -10.02 5.22
CA VAL A 152 10.98 -8.73 4.78
C VAL A 152 12.45 -8.63 5.16
N ASP A 153 13.32 -8.65 4.15
CA ASP A 153 14.76 -8.40 4.32
C ASP A 153 15.03 -6.89 4.17
N TYR A 154 14.99 -6.18 5.28
CA TYR A 154 15.16 -4.73 5.32
C TYR A 154 16.56 -4.25 4.95
N GLU A 155 17.58 -5.11 5.10
CA GLU A 155 18.96 -4.76 4.75
C GLU A 155 19.18 -4.79 3.24
N LYS A 156 18.58 -5.79 2.57
CA LYS A 156 18.71 -5.98 1.12
C LYS A 156 17.58 -5.36 0.32
N GLY A 157 16.52 -4.87 0.97
CA GLY A 157 15.31 -4.38 0.31
C GLY A 157 14.63 -5.48 -0.51
N ARG A 158 14.38 -6.65 0.07
CA ARG A 158 13.85 -7.82 -0.62
C ARG A 158 12.70 -8.46 0.13
N LEU A 159 11.75 -9.01 -0.63
CA LEU A 159 10.66 -9.84 -0.15
C LEU A 159 10.93 -11.30 -0.51
N ARG A 160 10.86 -12.19 0.48
CA ARG A 160 11.04 -13.63 0.27
C ARG A 160 9.77 -14.37 0.66
N LEU A 161 9.20 -15.13 -0.28
CA LEU A 161 8.02 -15.94 0.03
C LEU A 161 8.33 -16.88 1.19
N HIS A 162 7.60 -16.75 2.28
CA HIS A 162 7.70 -17.56 3.49
C HIS A 162 6.62 -18.63 3.52
N ASP A 163 5.35 -18.25 3.28
CA ASP A 163 4.22 -19.18 3.34
C ASP A 163 3.05 -18.71 2.47
N ILE A 164 2.11 -19.61 2.22
CA ILE A 164 0.86 -19.34 1.51
C ILE A 164 -0.32 -19.93 2.28
N VAL A 165 -1.16 -19.09 2.80
CA VAL A 165 -2.44 -19.45 3.42
C VAL A 165 -3.52 -19.46 2.34
N ARG A 166 -4.18 -20.60 2.14
CA ARG A 166 -5.29 -20.74 1.20
C ARG A 166 -6.61 -20.59 1.91
N CYS A 167 -7.48 -19.82 1.29
CA CYS A 167 -8.86 -19.66 1.73
C CYS A 167 -9.80 -20.50 0.88
N ASP A 168 -11.05 -20.66 1.32
CA ASP A 168 -12.07 -21.33 0.54
C ASP A 168 -12.32 -20.59 -0.77
N MET A 169 -12.64 -21.35 -1.82
CA MET A 169 -12.95 -20.77 -3.13
C MET A 169 -14.18 -19.86 -3.03
N GLY A 170 -14.06 -18.67 -3.59
CA GLY A 170 -15.14 -17.69 -3.61
C GLY A 170 -15.22 -16.81 -2.36
N CYS A 171 -14.34 -16.98 -1.36
CA CYS A 171 -14.37 -16.14 -0.16
C CYS A 171 -13.95 -14.68 -0.41
N GLY A 172 -13.14 -14.43 -1.48
CA GLY A 172 -12.68 -13.09 -1.85
C GLY A 172 -11.98 -12.35 -0.70
N PRO A 173 -10.87 -12.87 -0.16
CA PRO A 173 -10.22 -12.25 0.99
C PRO A 173 -9.72 -10.83 0.65
N HIS A 174 -9.78 -9.93 1.62
CA HIS A 174 -9.24 -8.56 1.53
C HIS A 174 -9.00 -7.95 2.92
#